data_ae52170a47aa9705dca18cecc313822e
#
_entry.id   ae52170a47aa9705dca18cecc313822e
#
_cell.length_a   1.000
_cell.length_b   1.000
_cell.length_c   1.000
_cell.angle_alpha   90.00
_cell.angle_beta   90.00
_cell.angle_gamma   90.00
#
_symmetry.space_group_name_H-M   'P 1'
#
loop_
_entity.id
_entity.type
_entity.pdbx_description
1 polymer ?
#
loop_
_entity_poly.entity_id
_entity_poly.type
_entity_poly.pdbx_seq_one_letter_code
_entity_poly.pdbx_strand_id
1 'polypeptide(L)'
;MLTLTATNRGSMSDVMPSVEESSSRSVAKATSDGFARRSLLRRLMDVVALPSSRGNLQDRAIAGDLLLEILLESDVAARELCARRLQEMSQAPKRLLRFLALDAPHVAQIILADNRAFDDADLCHIIEHGETPHRVAVAQRRDIGPSVASAIAASGDTVAMKALLENSQSKLSDRAVELMVGASRNAPALPPLLINREEVRPAHALAMFWWSAHIERRQILLRFSAERTLLIEMCADIFRYSASDMDPVVRKALQVIERRQRDRTAIDRSVHASLEAAIQAAAIVGMTPDMMADIAALSGIKATTGERIFQDIGGEGVAVLCKATGLKRPFLRDLWTALRRPVDDADFARVSEVYETIAVAKAQTVLRYWNWSLSSAFAPESLVSPDEHAEETGFARELRMIDAARPRTAYGR
;
A
#
# COMPACT_ATOMS: atom_id res chain seq x y z
N MET A 1 -53.06 -11.37 103.45
CA MET A 1 -53.73 -10.42 102.57
C MET A 1 -52.82 -10.13 101.37
N LEU A 2 -53.37 -10.42 100.17
CA LEU A 2 -52.92 -9.93 98.84
C LEU A 2 -51.52 -10.34 98.32
N THR A 3 -51.39 -11.40 97.64
CA THR A 3 -51.24 -11.73 96.23
C THR A 3 -50.68 -10.63 95.35
N LEU A 4 -49.56 -10.92 94.64
CA LEU A 4 -49.34 -10.44 93.29
C LEU A 4 -48.36 -11.36 92.55
N THR A 5 -48.85 -11.85 91.47
CA THR A 5 -48.22 -12.69 90.46
C THR A 5 -47.18 -11.91 89.65
N ALA A 6 -46.01 -12.49 89.37
CA ALA A 6 -45.04 -11.97 88.42
C ALA A 6 -45.01 -12.83 87.15
N THR A 7 -45.38 -12.22 86.07
CA THR A 7 -45.43 -12.73 84.74
C THR A 7 -44.00 -12.86 84.12
N ASN A 8 -43.69 -14.03 83.64
CA ASN A 8 -42.50 -14.37 82.89
C ASN A 8 -42.55 -13.74 81.46
N ARG A 9 -41.62 -12.85 81.15
CA ARG A 9 -41.37 -12.39 79.74
C ARG A 9 -40.13 -13.06 79.19
N GLY A 10 -40.33 -14.02 78.27
CA GLY A 10 -39.28 -14.56 77.45
C GLY A 10 -38.74 -13.49 76.54
N SER A 11 -37.48 -13.26 76.62
CA SER A 11 -36.70 -12.44 75.68
C SER A 11 -36.30 -13.29 74.48
N MET A 12 -37.01 -13.12 73.38
CA MET A 12 -36.53 -13.52 72.04
C MET A 12 -35.49 -12.50 71.63
N SER A 13 -34.21 -12.84 71.76
CA SER A 13 -33.13 -12.16 71.12
C SER A 13 -33.00 -12.65 69.68
N ASP A 14 -33.61 -11.90 68.74
CA ASP A 14 -33.29 -11.97 67.34
C ASP A 14 -31.83 -11.57 67.16
N VAL A 15 -30.91 -12.53 66.97
CA VAL A 15 -29.55 -12.33 66.58
C VAL A 15 -29.56 -11.99 65.11
N MET A 16 -29.61 -10.73 64.78
CA MET A 16 -29.25 -10.27 63.45
C MET A 16 -27.80 -10.68 63.17
N PRO A 17 -27.50 -11.40 62.02
CA PRO A 17 -26.12 -11.71 61.71
C PRO A 17 -25.36 -10.41 61.48
N SER A 18 -24.22 -10.27 62.13
CA SER A 18 -23.36 -9.08 62.03
C SER A 18 -22.96 -8.83 60.58
N VAL A 19 -22.89 -7.56 60.16
CA VAL A 19 -22.48 -7.13 58.78
C VAL A 19 -21.11 -7.70 58.39
N GLU A 20 -20.26 -8.00 59.35
CA GLU A 20 -18.95 -8.64 59.17
C GLU A 20 -19.05 -10.14 58.77
N GLU A 21 -20.02 -10.90 59.29
CA GLU A 21 -20.23 -12.31 58.90
C GLU A 21 -20.86 -12.45 57.53
N SER A 22 -21.71 -11.53 57.10
CA SER A 22 -22.27 -11.50 55.76
C SER A 22 -21.21 -11.09 54.71
N SER A 23 -20.33 -10.17 55.06
CA SER A 23 -19.20 -9.75 54.21
C SER A 23 -18.17 -10.86 54.05
N SER A 24 -17.77 -11.54 55.12
CA SER A 24 -16.80 -12.65 55.03
C SER A 24 -17.39 -13.89 54.31
N ARG A 25 -18.67 -14.18 54.40
CA ARG A 25 -19.33 -15.25 53.62
C ARG A 25 -19.41 -14.88 52.12
N SER A 26 -19.66 -13.63 51.78
CA SER A 26 -19.68 -13.18 50.38
C SER A 26 -18.28 -13.22 49.74
N VAL A 27 -17.24 -12.84 50.47
CA VAL A 27 -15.85 -12.94 50.03
C VAL A 27 -15.40 -14.39 49.88
N ALA A 28 -15.73 -15.26 50.82
CA ALA A 28 -15.41 -16.69 50.75
C ALA A 28 -16.15 -17.40 49.59
N LYS A 29 -17.39 -17.02 49.30
CA LYS A 29 -18.14 -17.53 48.15
C LYS A 29 -17.54 -17.04 46.83
N ALA A 30 -17.19 -15.77 46.71
CA ALA A 30 -16.55 -15.20 45.52
C ALA A 30 -15.18 -15.84 45.25
N THR A 31 -14.39 -16.13 46.29
CA THR A 31 -13.09 -16.83 46.14
C THR A 31 -13.28 -18.30 45.74
N SER A 32 -14.28 -19.00 46.31
CA SER A 32 -14.61 -20.37 45.92
C SER A 32 -15.10 -20.47 44.47
N ASP A 33 -15.98 -19.56 44.06
CA ASP A 33 -16.50 -19.48 42.68
C ASP A 33 -15.36 -19.16 41.69
N GLY A 34 -14.44 -18.28 42.07
CA GLY A 34 -13.26 -17.97 41.25
C GLY A 34 -12.29 -19.15 41.13
N PHE A 35 -12.13 -19.98 42.16
CA PHE A 35 -11.32 -21.20 42.11
C PHE A 35 -11.97 -22.29 41.22
N ALA A 36 -13.27 -22.52 41.39
CA ALA A 36 -14.04 -23.46 40.59
C ALA A 36 -14.00 -23.08 39.10
N ARG A 37 -14.15 -21.78 38.78
CA ARG A 37 -14.12 -21.27 37.43
C ARG A 37 -12.73 -21.43 36.76
N ARG A 38 -11.64 -21.15 37.48
CA ARG A 38 -10.27 -21.42 37.00
C ARG A 38 -9.99 -22.90 36.77
N SER A 39 -10.49 -23.77 37.65
CA SER A 39 -10.37 -25.23 37.49
C SER A 39 -11.13 -25.72 36.25
N LEU A 40 -12.35 -25.23 36.03
CA LEU A 40 -13.16 -25.55 34.85
C LEU A 40 -12.47 -25.06 33.56
N LEU A 41 -11.98 -23.83 33.56
CA LEU A 41 -11.23 -23.26 32.42
C LEU A 41 -10.04 -24.15 32.02
N ARG A 42 -9.25 -24.61 32.97
CA ARG A 42 -8.11 -25.52 32.69
C ARG A 42 -8.59 -26.84 32.10
N ARG A 43 -9.65 -27.44 32.64
CA ARG A 43 -10.19 -28.71 32.12
C ARG A 43 -10.74 -28.57 30.70
N LEU A 44 -11.45 -27.49 30.41
CA LEU A 44 -11.94 -27.21 29.04
C LEU A 44 -10.80 -26.98 28.06
N MET A 45 -9.78 -26.22 28.48
CA MET A 45 -8.56 -26.08 27.65
C MET A 45 -7.89 -27.43 27.38
N ASP A 46 -7.81 -28.32 28.36
CA ASP A 46 -7.26 -29.66 28.19
C ASP A 46 -8.09 -30.49 27.20
N VAL A 47 -9.44 -30.41 27.27
CA VAL A 47 -10.33 -31.10 26.31
C VAL A 47 -10.15 -30.54 24.88
N VAL A 48 -10.12 -29.24 24.74
CA VAL A 48 -9.87 -28.58 23.42
C VAL A 48 -8.50 -28.96 22.88
N ALA A 49 -7.47 -29.08 23.73
CA ALA A 49 -6.11 -29.38 23.37
C ALA A 49 -5.81 -30.88 23.14
N LEU A 50 -6.79 -31.79 23.36
CA LEU A 50 -6.60 -33.23 23.12
C LEU A 50 -6.26 -33.50 21.62
N PRO A 51 -5.33 -34.43 21.32
CA PRO A 51 -5.06 -34.88 19.97
C PRO A 51 -6.32 -35.41 19.27
N SER A 52 -6.41 -35.24 17.95
CA SER A 52 -7.57 -35.69 17.14
C SER A 52 -7.88 -37.19 17.28
N SER A 53 -6.87 -37.99 17.64
CA SER A 53 -7.01 -39.43 17.90
C SER A 53 -7.76 -39.76 19.19
N ARG A 54 -7.96 -38.78 20.10
CA ARG A 54 -8.59 -38.98 21.43
C ARG A 54 -9.84 -38.12 21.67
N GLY A 55 -10.20 -37.22 20.76
CA GLY A 55 -11.33 -36.32 20.90
C GLY A 55 -12.19 -36.24 19.64
N ASN A 56 -13.50 -36.33 19.77
CA ASN A 56 -14.42 -36.06 18.69
C ASN A 56 -14.40 -34.57 18.33
N LEU A 57 -14.51 -34.24 17.05
CA LEU A 57 -14.60 -32.84 16.59
C LEU A 57 -15.74 -32.06 17.18
N GLN A 58 -16.88 -32.76 17.42
CA GLN A 58 -18.08 -32.18 18.03
C GLN A 58 -17.85 -31.85 19.51
N ASP A 59 -17.23 -32.75 20.28
CA ASP A 59 -16.92 -32.51 21.70
C ASP A 59 -15.95 -31.34 21.87
N ARG A 60 -14.98 -31.23 20.94
CA ARG A 60 -14.03 -30.12 20.91
C ARG A 60 -14.70 -28.79 20.57
N ALA A 61 -15.67 -28.79 19.65
CA ALA A 61 -16.44 -27.60 19.33
C ALA A 61 -17.28 -27.13 20.52
N ILE A 62 -18.00 -28.05 21.18
CA ILE A 62 -18.79 -27.75 22.37
C ILE A 62 -17.89 -27.23 23.52
N ALA A 63 -16.77 -27.90 23.78
CA ALA A 63 -15.82 -27.44 24.79
C ALA A 63 -15.23 -26.06 24.42
N GLY A 64 -15.02 -25.77 23.14
CA GLY A 64 -14.60 -24.47 22.65
C GLY A 64 -15.63 -23.36 22.87
N ASP A 65 -16.90 -23.63 22.63
CA ASP A 65 -18.00 -22.67 22.88
C ASP A 65 -18.15 -22.37 24.37
N LEU A 66 -18.11 -23.40 25.21
CA LEU A 66 -18.13 -23.21 26.67
C LEU A 66 -16.91 -22.46 27.19
N LEU A 67 -15.76 -22.75 26.64
CA LEU A 67 -14.51 -22.03 26.94
C LEU A 67 -14.60 -20.55 26.56
N LEU A 68 -15.17 -20.25 25.41
CA LEU A 68 -15.42 -18.88 24.96
C LEU A 68 -16.32 -18.11 25.95
N GLU A 69 -17.43 -18.71 26.40
CA GLU A 69 -18.31 -18.07 27.39
C GLU A 69 -17.58 -17.74 28.69
N ILE A 70 -16.72 -18.63 29.17
CA ILE A 70 -15.93 -18.38 30.38
C ILE A 70 -14.87 -17.28 30.13
N LEU A 71 -14.25 -17.27 28.98
CA LEU A 71 -13.20 -16.28 28.65
C LEU A 71 -13.74 -14.86 28.47
N LEU A 72 -14.98 -14.70 28.00
CA LEU A 72 -15.65 -13.40 27.91
C LEU A 72 -15.70 -12.64 29.25
N GLU A 73 -15.81 -13.39 30.36
CA GLU A 73 -15.86 -12.83 31.72
C GLU A 73 -14.53 -13.02 32.49
N SER A 74 -13.49 -13.55 31.85
CA SER A 74 -12.20 -13.83 32.49
C SER A 74 -11.27 -12.64 32.35
N ASP A 75 -10.26 -12.60 33.22
CA ASP A 75 -9.17 -11.62 33.13
C ASP A 75 -8.26 -11.88 31.90
N VAL A 76 -7.48 -10.87 31.55
CA VAL A 76 -6.57 -10.93 30.40
C VAL A 76 -5.53 -12.05 30.56
N ALA A 77 -5.06 -12.33 31.78
CA ALA A 77 -4.09 -13.37 32.06
C ALA A 77 -4.62 -14.78 31.71
N ALA A 78 -5.91 -15.02 31.99
CA ALA A 78 -6.58 -16.29 31.62
C ALA A 78 -6.71 -16.42 30.10
N ARG A 79 -7.03 -15.33 29.38
CA ARG A 79 -7.11 -15.29 27.92
C ARG A 79 -5.74 -15.50 27.28
N GLU A 80 -4.70 -14.87 27.84
CA GLU A 80 -3.30 -15.08 27.40
C GLU A 80 -2.86 -16.54 27.57
N LEU A 81 -3.15 -17.16 28.71
CA LEU A 81 -2.87 -18.58 28.95
C LEU A 81 -3.56 -19.47 27.92
N CYS A 82 -4.82 -19.16 27.61
CA CYS A 82 -5.57 -19.87 26.58
C CYS A 82 -4.94 -19.70 25.20
N ALA A 83 -4.56 -18.49 24.82
CA ALA A 83 -3.90 -18.18 23.55
C ALA A 83 -2.59 -18.98 23.40
N ARG A 84 -1.74 -18.99 24.42
CA ARG A 84 -0.48 -19.80 24.44
C ARG A 84 -0.75 -21.29 24.26
N ARG A 85 -1.82 -21.83 24.85
CA ARG A 85 -2.18 -23.24 24.75
C ARG A 85 -2.69 -23.62 23.35
N LEU A 86 -3.35 -22.69 22.66
CA LEU A 86 -3.95 -22.89 21.34
C LEU A 86 -3.00 -22.49 20.18
N GLN A 87 -1.90 -21.84 20.47
CA GLN A 87 -0.98 -21.27 19.48
C GLN A 87 -0.55 -22.28 18.40
N GLU A 88 -0.22 -23.50 18.78
CA GLU A 88 0.29 -24.53 17.87
C GLU A 88 -0.77 -25.47 17.32
N MET A 89 -2.04 -25.25 17.70
CA MET A 89 -3.12 -26.16 17.34
C MET A 89 -3.70 -25.81 15.96
N SER A 90 -3.51 -26.70 14.99
CA SER A 90 -4.07 -26.57 13.65
C SER A 90 -5.59 -26.83 13.55
N GLN A 91 -6.19 -27.43 14.57
CA GLN A 91 -7.62 -27.79 14.63
C GLN A 91 -8.35 -27.15 15.82
N ALA A 92 -7.90 -26.00 16.27
CA ALA A 92 -8.57 -25.26 17.31
C ALA A 92 -9.94 -24.71 16.83
N PRO A 93 -10.95 -24.59 17.73
CA PRO A 93 -12.25 -24.05 17.39
C PRO A 93 -12.15 -22.64 16.82
N LYS A 94 -12.61 -22.43 15.58
CA LYS A 94 -12.43 -21.15 14.85
C LYS A 94 -13.05 -19.95 15.58
N ARG A 95 -14.22 -20.11 16.23
CA ARG A 95 -14.85 -19.02 16.99
C ARG A 95 -13.97 -18.54 18.14
N LEU A 96 -13.36 -19.47 18.86
CA LEU A 96 -12.45 -19.18 19.96
C LEU A 96 -11.17 -18.51 19.46
N LEU A 97 -10.61 -19.00 18.34
CA LEU A 97 -9.44 -18.38 17.72
C LEU A 97 -9.70 -16.95 17.26
N ARG A 98 -10.84 -16.68 16.60
CA ARG A 98 -11.22 -15.32 16.16
C ARG A 98 -11.41 -14.37 17.34
N PHE A 99 -12.02 -14.85 18.43
CA PHE A 99 -12.16 -14.06 19.66
C PHE A 99 -10.78 -13.65 20.22
N LEU A 100 -9.86 -14.60 20.39
CA LEU A 100 -8.51 -14.31 20.91
C LEU A 100 -7.66 -13.49 19.94
N ALA A 101 -7.90 -13.63 18.64
CA ALA A 101 -7.19 -12.87 17.61
C ALA A 101 -7.62 -11.40 17.52
N LEU A 102 -8.76 -11.04 18.09
CA LEU A 102 -9.26 -9.66 18.19
C LEU A 102 -9.22 -9.12 19.62
N ASP A 103 -8.62 -9.86 20.55
CA ASP A 103 -8.43 -9.46 21.95
C ASP A 103 -7.30 -8.40 22.07
N ALA A 104 -6.94 -8.05 23.30
CA ALA A 104 -5.84 -7.14 23.56
C ALA A 104 -4.58 -7.52 22.77
N PRO A 105 -3.81 -6.55 22.22
CA PRO A 105 -2.74 -6.80 21.27
C PRO A 105 -1.72 -7.87 21.65
N HIS A 106 -1.37 -7.96 22.94
CA HIS A 106 -0.43 -8.97 23.44
C HIS A 106 -1.00 -10.40 23.46
N VAL A 107 -2.33 -10.56 23.62
CA VAL A 107 -3.03 -11.85 23.51
C VAL A 107 -3.15 -12.23 22.04
N ALA A 108 -3.61 -11.30 21.21
CA ALA A 108 -3.78 -11.50 19.78
C ALA A 108 -2.46 -11.87 19.09
N GLN A 109 -1.34 -11.22 19.45
CA GLN A 109 -0.03 -11.50 18.88
C GLN A 109 0.40 -12.95 19.08
N ILE A 110 0.10 -13.56 20.24
CA ILE A 110 0.45 -14.97 20.53
C ILE A 110 -0.24 -15.89 19.52
N ILE A 111 -1.53 -15.66 19.27
CA ILE A 111 -2.33 -16.56 18.43
C ILE A 111 -2.13 -16.26 16.93
N LEU A 112 -1.81 -15.02 16.59
CA LEU A 112 -1.63 -14.61 15.18
C LEU A 112 -0.27 -14.96 14.60
N ALA A 113 0.78 -15.10 15.41
CA ALA A 113 2.15 -15.25 14.93
C ALA A 113 2.33 -16.42 13.94
N ASP A 114 1.91 -17.63 14.29
CA ASP A 114 2.19 -18.84 13.48
C ASP A 114 1.03 -19.87 13.48
N ASN A 115 -0.16 -19.54 13.99
CA ASN A 115 -1.24 -20.51 14.06
C ASN A 115 -1.77 -20.87 12.65
N ARG A 116 -1.70 -22.16 12.30
CA ARG A 116 -2.10 -22.69 10.99
C ARG A 116 -3.60 -22.95 10.83
N ALA A 117 -4.40 -22.73 11.88
CA ALA A 117 -5.84 -22.91 11.81
C ALA A 117 -6.57 -21.74 11.13
N PHE A 118 -5.92 -20.58 10.97
CA PHE A 118 -6.48 -19.44 10.26
C PHE A 118 -6.36 -19.66 8.74
N ASP A 119 -7.48 -19.51 8.06
CA ASP A 119 -7.52 -19.37 6.61
C ASP A 119 -7.49 -17.88 6.19
N ASP A 120 -7.38 -17.61 4.90
CA ASP A 120 -7.34 -16.25 4.35
C ASP A 120 -8.59 -15.43 4.74
N ALA A 121 -9.76 -16.06 4.83
CA ALA A 121 -11.00 -15.39 5.20
C ALA A 121 -10.98 -14.98 6.70
N ASP A 122 -10.45 -15.84 7.57
CA ASP A 122 -10.24 -15.50 8.98
C ASP A 122 -9.28 -14.32 9.13
N LEU A 123 -8.15 -14.33 8.38
CA LEU A 123 -7.16 -13.25 8.43
C LEU A 123 -7.73 -11.94 7.87
N CYS A 124 -8.48 -11.97 6.78
CA CYS A 124 -9.16 -10.79 6.25
C CYS A 124 -10.16 -10.20 7.26
N HIS A 125 -10.94 -11.05 7.95
CA HIS A 125 -11.85 -10.62 9.01
C HIS A 125 -11.10 -9.91 10.16
N ILE A 126 -9.94 -10.43 10.57
CA ILE A 126 -9.11 -9.83 11.61
C ILE A 126 -8.53 -8.49 11.16
N ILE A 127 -8.13 -8.36 9.89
CA ILE A 127 -7.64 -7.11 9.32
C ILE A 127 -8.74 -6.04 9.33
N GLU A 128 -9.96 -6.43 9.00
CA GLU A 128 -11.11 -5.52 8.93
C GLU A 128 -11.52 -4.99 10.31
N HIS A 129 -11.60 -5.87 11.31
CA HIS A 129 -12.14 -5.55 12.64
C HIS A 129 -11.06 -5.24 13.70
N GLY A 130 -9.80 -5.62 13.44
CA GLY A 130 -8.68 -5.40 14.36
C GLY A 130 -8.11 -4.00 14.29
N GLU A 131 -7.30 -3.66 15.28
CA GLU A 131 -6.50 -2.43 15.34
C GLU A 131 -5.15 -2.60 14.61
N THR A 132 -4.36 -1.52 14.47
CA THR A 132 -3.02 -1.55 13.87
C THR A 132 -2.12 -2.69 14.39
N PRO A 133 -2.00 -2.98 15.70
CA PRO A 133 -1.17 -4.09 16.16
C PRO A 133 -1.61 -5.46 15.64
N HIS A 134 -2.91 -5.68 15.46
CA HIS A 134 -3.47 -6.92 14.89
C HIS A 134 -3.07 -7.06 13.41
N ARG A 135 -3.23 -5.98 12.63
CA ARG A 135 -2.85 -5.94 11.21
C ARG A 135 -1.36 -6.17 11.03
N VAL A 136 -0.53 -5.58 11.90
CA VAL A 136 0.93 -5.81 11.90
C VAL A 136 1.26 -7.26 12.21
N ALA A 137 0.61 -7.86 13.21
CA ALA A 137 0.82 -9.28 13.55
C ALA A 137 0.44 -10.20 12.37
N VAL A 138 -0.66 -9.91 11.67
CA VAL A 138 -1.03 -10.63 10.43
C VAL A 138 0.02 -10.40 9.35
N ALA A 139 0.46 -9.16 9.11
CA ALA A 139 1.43 -8.82 8.06
C ALA A 139 2.80 -9.51 8.24
N GLN A 140 3.18 -9.84 9.47
CA GLN A 140 4.43 -10.52 9.82
C GLN A 140 4.40 -12.05 9.66
N ARG A 141 3.23 -12.64 9.36
CA ARG A 141 3.10 -14.09 9.15
C ARG A 141 3.91 -14.56 7.95
N ARG A 142 4.40 -15.81 8.01
CA ARG A 142 5.26 -16.37 6.96
C ARG A 142 4.57 -16.53 5.62
N ASP A 143 3.33 -17.02 5.61
CA ASP A 143 2.62 -17.41 4.39
C ASP A 143 1.46 -16.44 4.11
N ILE A 144 1.76 -15.17 3.77
CA ILE A 144 0.76 -14.21 3.37
C ILE A 144 0.47 -14.32 1.88
N GLY A 145 -0.75 -14.74 1.56
CA GLY A 145 -1.25 -14.81 0.19
C GLY A 145 -1.69 -13.46 -0.38
N PRO A 146 -1.90 -13.37 -1.71
CA PRO A 146 -2.29 -12.12 -2.37
C PRO A 146 -3.62 -11.52 -1.89
N SER A 147 -4.56 -12.35 -1.42
CA SER A 147 -5.86 -11.91 -0.88
C SER A 147 -5.68 -11.14 0.43
N VAL A 148 -4.92 -11.70 1.37
CA VAL A 148 -4.62 -11.08 2.66
C VAL A 148 -3.77 -9.83 2.49
N ALA A 149 -2.77 -9.87 1.60
CA ALA A 149 -1.97 -8.69 1.26
C ALA A 149 -2.84 -7.54 0.71
N SER A 150 -3.84 -7.87 -0.14
CA SER A 150 -4.80 -6.87 -0.65
C SER A 150 -5.68 -6.29 0.45
N ALA A 151 -6.10 -7.10 1.43
CA ALA A 151 -6.89 -6.63 2.57
C ALA A 151 -6.07 -5.68 3.46
N ILE A 152 -4.79 -5.99 3.73
CA ILE A 152 -3.88 -5.10 4.47
C ILE A 152 -3.71 -3.78 3.71
N ALA A 153 -3.46 -3.83 2.40
CA ALA A 153 -3.32 -2.62 1.59
C ALA A 153 -4.61 -1.78 1.56
N ALA A 154 -5.78 -2.43 1.47
CA ALA A 154 -7.09 -1.78 1.45
C ALA A 154 -7.48 -1.15 2.81
N SER A 155 -6.91 -1.63 3.93
CA SER A 155 -7.16 -1.04 5.25
C SER A 155 -6.64 0.39 5.40
N GLY A 156 -5.75 0.85 4.54
CA GLY A 156 -5.12 2.16 4.63
C GLY A 156 -4.07 2.30 5.75
N ASP A 157 -3.81 1.24 6.51
CA ASP A 157 -2.86 1.25 7.63
C ASP A 157 -1.41 1.17 7.13
N THR A 158 -0.74 2.31 7.10
CA THR A 158 0.64 2.42 6.59
C THR A 158 1.67 1.67 7.45
N VAL A 159 1.40 1.45 8.73
CA VAL A 159 2.27 0.67 9.62
C VAL A 159 2.18 -0.81 9.28
N ALA A 160 0.97 -1.31 9.06
CA ALA A 160 0.74 -2.69 8.60
C ALA A 160 1.28 -2.92 7.18
N MET A 161 1.10 -1.94 6.26
CA MET A 161 1.70 -2.00 4.91
C MET A 161 3.23 -2.08 4.98
N LYS A 162 3.87 -1.29 5.86
CA LYS A 162 5.31 -1.34 6.07
C LYS A 162 5.75 -2.73 6.53
N ALA A 163 5.08 -3.29 7.54
CA ALA A 163 5.36 -4.64 8.04
C ALA A 163 5.20 -5.71 6.95
N LEU A 164 4.18 -5.58 6.10
CA LEU A 164 3.95 -6.47 4.95
C LEU A 164 5.07 -6.39 3.92
N LEU A 165 5.55 -5.19 3.61
CA LEU A 165 6.64 -4.97 2.65
C LEU A 165 8.00 -5.46 3.18
N GLU A 166 8.24 -5.38 4.49
CA GLU A 166 9.43 -5.93 5.16
C GLU A 166 9.40 -7.47 5.19
N ASN A 167 8.23 -8.08 5.06
CA ASN A 167 8.07 -9.52 4.99
C ASN A 167 8.39 -10.05 3.57
N SER A 168 9.60 -10.54 3.37
CA SER A 168 10.07 -11.05 2.07
C SER A 168 9.33 -12.31 1.58
N GLN A 169 8.61 -13.01 2.45
CA GLN A 169 7.86 -14.23 2.10
C GLN A 169 6.41 -13.92 1.67
N SER A 170 5.93 -12.71 1.91
CA SER A 170 4.60 -12.28 1.47
C SER A 170 4.54 -12.17 -0.05
N LYS A 171 3.39 -12.57 -0.64
CA LYS A 171 3.11 -12.41 -2.07
C LYS A 171 2.12 -11.28 -2.26
N LEU A 172 2.51 -10.28 -3.04
CA LEU A 172 1.67 -9.13 -3.30
C LEU A 172 0.85 -9.34 -4.58
N SER A 173 -0.43 -8.95 -4.55
CA SER A 173 -1.22 -8.81 -5.77
C SER A 173 -0.93 -7.48 -6.45
N ASP A 174 -1.23 -7.35 -7.75
CA ASP A 174 -1.18 -6.08 -8.47
C ASP A 174 -2.01 -4.99 -7.74
N ARG A 175 -3.20 -5.36 -7.27
CA ARG A 175 -4.07 -4.45 -6.51
C ARG A 175 -3.44 -3.99 -5.19
N ALA A 176 -2.78 -4.87 -4.45
CA ALA A 176 -2.06 -4.50 -3.23
C ALA A 176 -0.93 -3.51 -3.53
N VAL A 177 -0.15 -3.76 -4.59
CA VAL A 177 0.92 -2.86 -5.03
C VAL A 177 0.37 -1.49 -5.40
N GLU A 178 -0.70 -1.41 -6.20
CA GLU A 178 -1.34 -0.15 -6.58
C GLU A 178 -1.78 0.68 -5.37
N LEU A 179 -2.46 0.04 -4.40
CA LEU A 179 -2.90 0.70 -3.17
C LEU A 179 -1.74 1.22 -2.33
N MET A 180 -0.68 0.40 -2.18
CA MET A 180 0.50 0.80 -1.42
C MET A 180 1.32 1.90 -2.12
N VAL A 181 1.39 1.88 -3.46
CA VAL A 181 1.98 2.97 -4.26
C VAL A 181 1.18 4.26 -4.05
N GLY A 182 -0.16 4.20 -4.07
CA GLY A 182 -1.00 5.35 -3.74
C GLY A 182 -0.75 5.88 -2.32
N ALA A 183 -0.73 4.99 -1.33
CA ALA A 183 -0.50 5.33 0.08
C ALA A 183 0.92 5.91 0.33
N SER A 184 1.91 5.50 -0.46
CA SER A 184 3.31 5.94 -0.33
C SER A 184 3.49 7.45 -0.55
N ARG A 185 2.52 8.12 -1.18
CA ARG A 185 2.54 9.59 -1.34
C ARG A 185 2.56 10.32 0.00
N ASN A 186 1.83 9.78 0.99
CA ASN A 186 1.72 10.35 2.34
C ASN A 186 2.53 9.57 3.39
N ALA A 187 3.21 8.50 2.99
CA ALA A 187 3.99 7.63 3.86
C ALA A 187 5.41 7.41 3.30
N PRO A 188 6.37 8.30 3.61
CA PRO A 188 7.73 8.28 3.04
C PRO A 188 8.54 7.02 3.38
N ALA A 189 8.08 6.22 4.34
CA ALA A 189 8.70 4.93 4.68
C ALA A 189 8.41 3.81 3.67
N LEU A 190 7.39 3.94 2.81
CA LEU A 190 6.98 2.88 1.88
C LEU A 190 7.80 2.83 0.58
N PRO A 191 8.16 3.96 -0.09
CA PRO A 191 8.91 3.90 -1.35
C PRO A 191 10.19 3.07 -1.30
N PRO A 192 11.08 3.19 -0.27
CA PRO A 192 12.31 2.40 -0.21
C PRO A 192 12.04 0.87 -0.19
N LEU A 193 10.94 0.46 0.44
CA LEU A 193 10.55 -0.95 0.53
C LEU A 193 9.89 -1.43 -0.76
N LEU A 194 8.99 -0.63 -1.33
CA LEU A 194 8.31 -0.93 -2.59
C LEU A 194 9.29 -1.11 -3.75
N ILE A 195 10.29 -0.24 -3.87
CA ILE A 195 11.28 -0.31 -4.95
C ILE A 195 12.02 -1.65 -4.95
N ASN A 196 12.17 -2.29 -3.81
CA ASN A 196 12.87 -3.56 -3.68
C ASN A 196 12.00 -4.79 -4.00
N ARG A 197 10.68 -4.64 -4.11
CA ARG A 197 9.76 -5.73 -4.41
C ARG A 197 9.77 -6.09 -5.90
N GLU A 198 9.68 -7.39 -6.19
CA GLU A 198 9.66 -7.90 -7.57
C GLU A 198 8.34 -7.61 -8.27
N GLU A 199 7.25 -7.53 -7.51
CA GLU A 199 5.90 -7.28 -8.02
C GLU A 199 5.68 -5.82 -8.47
N VAL A 200 6.62 -4.91 -8.11
CA VAL A 200 6.53 -3.50 -8.52
C VAL A 200 6.94 -3.34 -9.98
N ARG A 201 5.99 -2.93 -10.80
CA ARG A 201 6.20 -2.66 -12.23
C ARG A 201 6.87 -1.30 -12.45
N PRO A 202 7.56 -1.10 -13.60
CA PRO A 202 8.16 0.18 -13.96
C PRO A 202 7.20 1.37 -13.90
N ALA A 203 5.94 1.18 -14.29
CA ALA A 203 4.90 2.21 -14.20
C ALA A 203 4.69 2.72 -12.77
N HIS A 204 4.61 1.79 -11.81
CA HIS A 204 4.48 2.12 -10.39
C HIS A 204 5.70 2.88 -9.85
N ALA A 205 6.90 2.42 -10.20
CA ALA A 205 8.14 3.05 -9.76
C ALA A 205 8.29 4.46 -10.32
N LEU A 206 8.02 4.67 -11.61
CA LEU A 206 8.11 5.99 -12.24
C LEU A 206 7.01 6.96 -11.77
N ALA A 207 5.87 6.46 -11.33
CA ALA A 207 4.87 7.28 -10.65
C ALA A 207 5.39 7.73 -9.26
N MET A 208 5.97 6.80 -8.48
CA MET A 208 6.56 7.10 -7.17
C MET A 208 7.74 8.09 -7.25
N PHE A 209 8.41 8.21 -8.39
CA PHE A 209 9.52 9.15 -8.59
C PHE A 209 9.19 10.57 -8.08
N TRP A 210 7.97 11.04 -8.29
CA TRP A 210 7.59 12.43 -8.00
C TRP A 210 7.46 12.77 -6.50
N TRP A 211 7.38 11.77 -5.63
CA TRP A 211 7.30 11.98 -4.17
C TRP A 211 8.34 11.20 -3.38
N SER A 212 9.21 10.45 -4.06
CA SER A 212 10.31 9.73 -3.44
C SER A 212 11.47 10.66 -3.13
N ALA A 213 12.29 10.31 -2.13
CA ALA A 213 13.52 11.00 -1.84
C ALA A 213 14.58 10.75 -2.94
N HIS A 214 15.64 11.54 -3.00
CA HIS A 214 16.64 11.51 -4.07
C HIS A 214 17.36 10.15 -4.23
N ILE A 215 17.54 9.41 -3.14
CA ILE A 215 18.14 8.07 -3.18
C ILE A 215 17.24 7.11 -3.95
N GLU A 216 15.96 7.09 -3.60
CA GLU A 216 14.94 6.27 -4.26
C GLU A 216 14.74 6.71 -5.71
N ARG A 217 14.71 8.00 -6.01
CA ARG A 217 14.63 8.52 -7.39
C ARG A 217 15.75 7.99 -8.26
N ARG A 218 16.98 8.00 -7.74
CA ARG A 218 18.13 7.43 -8.45
C ARG A 218 17.97 5.92 -8.67
N GLN A 219 17.53 5.18 -7.67
CA GLN A 219 17.25 3.73 -7.80
C GLN A 219 16.16 3.47 -8.84
N ILE A 220 15.09 4.26 -8.84
CA ILE A 220 14.02 4.18 -9.83
C ILE A 220 14.58 4.37 -11.25
N LEU A 221 15.35 5.43 -11.47
CA LEU A 221 15.94 5.71 -12.79
C LEU A 221 16.91 4.63 -13.24
N LEU A 222 17.67 4.02 -12.34
CA LEU A 222 18.62 2.96 -12.68
C LEU A 222 17.94 1.63 -12.98
N ARG A 223 16.98 1.22 -12.13
CA ARG A 223 16.35 -0.10 -12.17
C ARG A 223 15.21 -0.17 -13.19
N PHE A 224 14.34 0.83 -13.23
CA PHE A 224 13.05 0.77 -13.94
C PHE A 224 13.02 1.51 -15.28
N SER A 225 14.13 2.10 -15.73
CA SER A 225 14.19 2.81 -17.01
C SER A 225 14.50 1.92 -18.22
N ALA A 226 14.25 0.61 -18.10
CA ALA A 226 14.46 -0.33 -19.21
C ALA A 226 13.40 -0.10 -20.32
N GLU A 227 13.86 0.32 -21.49
CA GLU A 227 13.05 0.81 -22.60
C GLU A 227 11.91 -0.15 -23.00
N ARG A 228 12.24 -1.42 -23.16
CA ARG A 228 11.28 -2.41 -23.65
C ARG A 228 10.13 -2.68 -22.68
N THR A 229 10.44 -2.78 -21.40
CA THR A 229 9.44 -3.09 -20.36
C THR A 229 8.43 -1.96 -20.20
N LEU A 230 8.89 -0.72 -20.20
CA LEU A 230 8.02 0.46 -20.11
C LEU A 230 7.07 0.58 -21.30
N LEU A 231 7.58 0.38 -22.52
CA LEU A 231 6.76 0.47 -23.71
C LEU A 231 5.69 -0.62 -23.78
N ILE A 232 6.00 -1.84 -23.31
CA ILE A 232 5.03 -2.93 -23.23
C ILE A 232 3.95 -2.60 -22.21
N GLU A 233 4.30 -2.07 -21.04
CA GLU A 233 3.32 -1.67 -20.02
C GLU A 233 2.40 -0.55 -20.49
N MET A 234 2.95 0.47 -21.12
CA MET A 234 2.18 1.58 -21.70
C MET A 234 1.16 1.12 -22.75
N CYS A 235 1.47 0.05 -23.45
CA CYS A 235 0.63 -0.48 -24.52
C CYS A 235 -0.23 -1.66 -24.09
N ALA A 236 -0.12 -2.14 -22.84
CA ALA A 236 -0.80 -3.35 -22.38
C ALA A 236 -2.32 -3.28 -22.51
N ASP A 237 -2.92 -2.10 -22.36
CA ASP A 237 -4.37 -1.91 -22.50
C ASP A 237 -4.81 -1.91 -23.96
N ILE A 238 -3.96 -1.44 -24.85
CA ILE A 238 -4.24 -1.38 -26.29
C ILE A 238 -4.00 -2.74 -26.92
N PHE A 239 -3.03 -3.51 -26.41
CA PHE A 239 -2.52 -4.74 -27.00
C PHE A 239 -2.55 -5.93 -26.04
N ARG A 240 -3.61 -6.06 -25.25
CA ARG A 240 -3.78 -7.07 -24.19
C ARG A 240 -3.41 -8.50 -24.56
N TYR A 241 -3.53 -8.85 -25.86
CA TYR A 241 -3.30 -10.21 -26.37
C TYR A 241 -2.07 -10.34 -27.30
N SER A 242 -1.50 -9.23 -27.76
CA SER A 242 -0.40 -9.24 -28.72
C SER A 242 0.95 -8.82 -28.15
N ALA A 243 0.98 -8.33 -26.92
CA ALA A 243 2.23 -7.91 -26.27
C ALA A 243 3.18 -9.07 -25.97
N SER A 244 2.67 -10.30 -25.83
CA SER A 244 3.46 -11.51 -25.60
C SER A 244 4.21 -12.00 -26.83
N ASP A 245 3.69 -11.76 -28.05
CA ASP A 245 4.18 -12.40 -29.30
C ASP A 245 4.92 -11.50 -30.28
N MET A 246 5.24 -10.25 -29.90
CA MET A 246 5.96 -9.33 -30.82
C MET A 246 5.28 -9.18 -32.17
N ASP A 247 3.95 -9.12 -32.19
CA ASP A 247 3.15 -8.91 -33.40
C ASP A 247 3.71 -7.72 -34.20
N PRO A 248 3.86 -7.85 -35.54
CA PRO A 248 4.28 -6.78 -36.42
C PRO A 248 3.47 -5.48 -36.27
N VAL A 249 2.19 -5.58 -35.93
CA VAL A 249 1.29 -4.45 -35.68
C VAL A 249 1.72 -3.69 -34.41
N VAL A 250 2.00 -4.41 -33.31
CA VAL A 250 2.50 -3.82 -32.05
C VAL A 250 3.82 -3.12 -32.27
N ARG A 251 4.75 -3.78 -33.00
CA ARG A 251 6.04 -3.18 -33.34
C ARG A 251 5.87 -1.90 -34.17
N LYS A 252 4.97 -1.90 -35.14
CA LYS A 252 4.68 -0.73 -35.97
C LYS A 252 4.02 0.38 -35.16
N ALA A 253 3.09 0.04 -34.24
CA ALA A 253 2.47 1.00 -33.35
C ALA A 253 3.49 1.64 -32.40
N LEU A 254 4.38 0.84 -31.78
CA LEU A 254 5.48 1.33 -30.95
C LEU A 254 6.40 2.27 -31.74
N GLN A 255 6.75 1.93 -32.97
CA GLN A 255 7.54 2.80 -33.85
C GLN A 255 6.83 4.12 -34.18
N VAL A 256 5.51 4.10 -34.38
CA VAL A 256 4.73 5.33 -34.61
C VAL A 256 4.70 6.18 -33.35
N ILE A 257 4.49 5.57 -32.19
CA ILE A 257 4.54 6.24 -30.88
C ILE A 257 5.91 6.90 -30.68
N GLU A 258 7.00 6.18 -30.96
CA GLU A 258 8.36 6.71 -30.84
C GLU A 258 8.67 7.87 -31.78
N ARG A 259 8.14 7.82 -33.02
CA ARG A 259 8.40 8.85 -34.04
C ARG A 259 7.59 10.12 -33.87
N ARG A 260 6.38 10.06 -33.32
CA ARG A 260 5.44 11.20 -33.20
C ARG A 260 5.74 12.17 -32.05
N GLN A 261 6.75 11.94 -31.25
CA GLN A 261 6.96 12.72 -30.04
C GLN A 261 7.66 14.06 -30.23
N ARG A 262 8.13 14.41 -31.42
CA ARG A 262 8.66 15.75 -31.69
C ARG A 262 7.63 16.51 -32.54
N ASP A 263 7.04 17.53 -31.95
CA ASP A 263 6.29 18.52 -32.73
C ASP A 263 7.29 19.29 -33.59
N ARG A 264 7.37 18.95 -34.88
CA ARG A 264 8.27 19.60 -35.81
C ARG A 264 7.94 21.06 -36.06
N THR A 265 6.72 21.48 -35.72
CA THR A 265 6.23 22.87 -35.87
C THR A 265 6.44 23.68 -34.59
N ALA A 266 6.95 23.09 -33.51
CA ALA A 266 7.21 23.82 -32.27
C ALA A 266 8.22 24.97 -32.48
N ILE A 267 9.28 24.75 -33.32
CA ILE A 267 10.27 25.79 -33.65
C ILE A 267 9.62 26.94 -34.40
N ASP A 268 8.71 26.66 -35.33
CA ASP A 268 8.03 27.69 -36.13
C ASP A 268 7.07 28.54 -35.28
N ARG A 269 6.60 28.02 -34.17
CA ARG A 269 5.71 28.69 -33.22
C ARG A 269 6.42 29.36 -32.06
N SER A 270 7.65 28.96 -31.78
CA SER A 270 8.45 29.53 -30.70
C SER A 270 9.01 30.89 -31.06
N VAL A 271 9.14 31.73 -30.06
CA VAL A 271 9.88 33.02 -30.17
C VAL A 271 11.39 32.78 -30.27
N HIS A 272 11.84 31.57 -29.87
CA HIS A 272 13.27 31.20 -29.86
C HIS A 272 13.64 30.27 -31.02
N ALA A 273 14.79 30.48 -31.58
CA ALA A 273 15.28 29.71 -32.72
C ALA A 273 15.66 28.25 -32.39
N SER A 274 15.88 27.92 -31.11
CA SER A 274 16.22 26.58 -30.65
C SER A 274 15.94 26.42 -29.17
N LEU A 275 15.92 25.17 -28.67
CA LEU A 275 15.81 24.85 -27.27
C LEU A 275 16.92 25.48 -26.43
N GLU A 276 18.16 25.47 -26.96
CA GLU A 276 19.31 26.07 -26.31
C GLU A 276 19.14 27.60 -26.15
N ALA A 277 18.65 28.28 -27.19
CA ALA A 277 18.40 29.72 -27.15
C ALA A 277 17.29 30.07 -26.13
N ALA A 278 16.23 29.27 -26.08
CA ALA A 278 15.15 29.43 -25.08
C ALA A 278 15.68 29.28 -23.64
N ILE A 279 16.52 28.27 -23.38
CA ILE A 279 17.13 28.08 -22.07
C ILE A 279 18.07 29.22 -21.67
N GLN A 280 18.89 29.70 -22.58
CA GLN A 280 19.77 30.84 -22.34
C GLN A 280 18.98 32.13 -22.03
N ALA A 281 17.91 32.37 -22.76
CA ALA A 281 17.00 33.49 -22.47
C ALA A 281 16.37 33.35 -21.08
N ALA A 282 15.88 32.17 -20.73
CA ALA A 282 15.36 31.90 -19.45
C ALA A 282 16.36 32.03 -18.29
N ALA A 283 17.63 31.70 -18.52
CA ALA A 283 18.70 31.90 -17.54
C ALA A 283 18.93 33.37 -17.18
N ILE A 284 18.68 34.28 -18.12
CA ILE A 284 18.83 35.74 -17.93
C ILE A 284 17.61 36.33 -17.23
N VAL A 285 16.42 36.05 -17.77
CA VAL A 285 15.16 36.66 -17.32
C VAL A 285 14.55 35.93 -16.11
N GLY A 286 14.76 34.63 -16.01
CA GLY A 286 14.09 33.71 -15.08
C GLY A 286 13.00 32.90 -15.81
N MET A 287 12.60 31.80 -15.20
CA MET A 287 11.58 30.92 -15.73
C MET A 287 10.18 31.51 -15.55
N THR A 288 9.57 31.95 -16.62
CA THR A 288 8.15 32.39 -16.64
C THR A 288 7.26 31.25 -17.11
N PRO A 289 5.93 31.29 -16.86
CA PRO A 289 5.00 30.26 -17.36
C PRO A 289 5.07 30.08 -18.89
N ASP A 290 5.17 31.16 -19.64
CA ASP A 290 5.28 31.12 -21.10
C ASP A 290 6.61 30.47 -21.54
N MET A 291 7.72 30.76 -20.86
CA MET A 291 9.01 30.13 -21.12
C MET A 291 8.98 28.64 -20.75
N MET A 292 8.29 28.25 -19.68
CA MET A 292 8.11 26.83 -19.34
C MET A 292 7.35 26.09 -20.45
N ALA A 293 6.29 26.66 -20.95
CA ALA A 293 5.51 26.08 -22.04
C ALA A 293 6.30 26.00 -23.35
N ASP A 294 7.08 27.03 -23.68
CA ASP A 294 7.91 27.07 -24.88
C ASP A 294 9.07 26.06 -24.83
N ILE A 295 9.79 26.01 -23.70
CA ILE A 295 10.84 25.01 -23.48
C ILE A 295 10.27 23.58 -23.50
N ALA A 296 9.08 23.34 -22.94
CA ALA A 296 8.42 22.06 -22.99
C ALA A 296 8.10 21.67 -24.45
N ALA A 297 7.49 22.58 -25.23
CA ALA A 297 7.16 22.35 -26.63
C ALA A 297 8.43 22.07 -27.48
N LEU A 298 9.49 22.87 -27.32
CA LEU A 298 10.78 22.68 -28.01
C LEU A 298 11.46 21.36 -27.59
N SER A 299 11.22 20.88 -26.34
CA SER A 299 11.70 19.59 -25.87
C SER A 299 10.86 18.42 -26.39
N GLY A 300 9.72 18.68 -27.05
CA GLY A 300 8.80 17.67 -27.56
C GLY A 300 7.93 17.03 -26.49
N ILE A 301 7.67 17.74 -25.39
CA ILE A 301 6.78 17.30 -24.29
C ILE A 301 5.62 18.27 -24.14
N LYS A 302 4.56 17.81 -23.46
CA LYS A 302 3.41 18.64 -23.14
C LYS A 302 3.74 19.70 -22.09
N ALA A 303 3.03 20.82 -22.12
CA ALA A 303 3.21 21.90 -21.14
C ALA A 303 3.06 21.40 -19.70
N THR A 304 2.06 20.55 -19.42
CA THR A 304 1.81 19.95 -18.11
C THR A 304 2.98 19.07 -17.61
N THR A 305 3.61 18.32 -18.54
CA THR A 305 4.79 17.52 -18.21
C THR A 305 5.99 18.42 -17.92
N GLY A 306 6.18 19.48 -18.72
CA GLY A 306 7.21 20.49 -18.50
C GLY A 306 7.04 21.18 -17.16
N GLU A 307 5.85 21.64 -16.86
CA GLU A 307 5.50 22.26 -15.58
C GLU A 307 5.83 21.33 -14.40
N ARG A 308 5.45 20.06 -14.47
CA ARG A 308 5.76 19.08 -13.42
C ARG A 308 7.27 18.90 -13.23
N ILE A 309 8.04 18.86 -14.30
CA ILE A 309 9.51 18.73 -14.25
C ILE A 309 10.16 19.98 -13.64
N PHE A 310 9.71 21.17 -14.05
CA PHE A 310 10.33 22.43 -13.60
C PHE A 310 9.94 22.81 -12.17
N GLN A 311 8.75 22.43 -11.71
CA GLN A 311 8.29 22.65 -10.34
C GLN A 311 8.81 21.59 -9.36
N ASP A 312 9.35 20.47 -9.86
CA ASP A 312 9.87 19.42 -9.02
C ASP A 312 11.03 19.89 -8.13
N ILE A 313 10.86 19.81 -6.83
CA ILE A 313 11.86 20.33 -5.85
C ILE A 313 13.20 19.60 -5.98
N GLY A 314 13.21 18.29 -6.19
CA GLY A 314 14.42 17.48 -6.31
C GLY A 314 15.26 17.83 -7.54
N GLY A 315 14.58 18.14 -8.66
CA GLY A 315 15.20 18.60 -9.90
C GLY A 315 15.85 17.51 -10.75
N GLU A 316 15.83 16.24 -10.32
CA GLU A 316 16.37 15.13 -11.14
C GLU A 316 15.61 14.97 -12.45
N GLY A 317 14.34 15.38 -12.50
CA GLY A 317 13.54 15.47 -13.73
C GLY A 317 14.15 16.39 -14.77
N VAL A 318 14.78 17.50 -14.34
CA VAL A 318 15.50 18.43 -15.24
C VAL A 318 16.71 17.75 -15.88
N ALA A 319 17.46 16.95 -15.12
CA ALA A 319 18.58 16.17 -15.67
C ALA A 319 18.11 15.16 -16.73
N VAL A 320 17.00 14.47 -16.46
CA VAL A 320 16.38 13.54 -17.42
C VAL A 320 15.97 14.28 -18.70
N LEU A 321 15.32 15.43 -18.58
CA LEU A 321 14.93 16.27 -19.72
C LEU A 321 16.14 16.68 -20.56
N CYS A 322 17.18 17.26 -19.95
CA CYS A 322 18.39 17.68 -20.64
C CYS A 322 19.09 16.50 -21.34
N LYS A 323 19.20 15.35 -20.67
CA LYS A 323 19.83 14.16 -21.25
C LYS A 323 19.02 13.58 -22.41
N ALA A 324 17.69 13.52 -22.27
CA ALA A 324 16.79 12.99 -23.29
C ALA A 324 16.76 13.85 -24.56
N THR A 325 16.88 15.17 -24.44
CA THR A 325 16.89 16.11 -25.54
C THR A 325 18.26 16.28 -26.17
N GLY A 326 19.32 15.72 -25.58
CA GLY A 326 20.70 15.82 -26.07
C GLY A 326 21.38 17.13 -25.71
N LEU A 327 20.82 17.94 -24.84
CA LEU A 327 21.45 19.17 -24.35
C LEU A 327 22.76 18.85 -23.64
N LYS A 328 23.80 19.67 -23.89
CA LYS A 328 25.08 19.53 -23.22
C LYS A 328 25.01 20.04 -21.77
N ARG A 329 25.96 19.60 -20.95
CA ARG A 329 26.02 19.94 -19.51
C ARG A 329 25.91 21.44 -19.16
N PRO A 330 26.51 22.40 -19.96
CA PRO A 330 26.29 23.81 -19.66
C PRO A 330 24.84 24.23 -19.64
N PHE A 331 24.00 23.70 -20.55
CA PHE A 331 22.57 24.02 -20.60
C PHE A 331 21.77 23.46 -19.40
N LEU A 332 22.25 22.37 -18.78
CA LEU A 332 21.71 21.93 -17.50
C LEU A 332 21.91 22.99 -16.41
N ARG A 333 23.09 23.59 -16.37
CA ARG A 333 23.39 24.68 -15.44
C ARG A 333 22.57 25.93 -15.74
N ASP A 334 22.44 26.31 -17.01
CA ASP A 334 21.64 27.45 -17.44
C ASP A 334 20.15 27.26 -17.06
N LEU A 335 19.60 26.07 -17.31
CA LEU A 335 18.23 25.73 -16.95
C LEU A 335 18.03 25.73 -15.41
N TRP A 336 19.00 25.24 -14.66
CA TRP A 336 18.99 25.28 -13.20
C TRP A 336 18.98 26.73 -12.64
N THR A 337 19.78 27.59 -13.29
CA THR A 337 19.82 29.03 -12.97
C THR A 337 18.50 29.72 -13.33
N ALA A 338 17.89 29.36 -14.47
CA ALA A 338 16.58 29.88 -14.89
C ALA A 338 15.50 29.58 -13.85
N LEU A 339 15.58 28.43 -13.17
CA LEU A 339 14.68 28.04 -12.09
C LEU A 339 14.99 28.73 -10.74
N ARG A 340 15.94 29.71 -10.73
CA ARG A 340 16.38 30.47 -9.52
C ARG A 340 16.92 29.56 -8.42
N ARG A 341 17.59 28.46 -8.77
CA ARG A 341 18.18 27.50 -7.85
C ARG A 341 19.70 27.74 -7.72
N PRO A 342 20.29 27.56 -6.54
CA PRO A 342 21.72 27.73 -6.34
C PRO A 342 22.51 26.63 -7.08
N VAL A 343 23.56 27.04 -7.79
CA VAL A 343 24.40 26.12 -8.62
C VAL A 343 25.50 25.44 -7.81
N ASP A 344 25.88 26.02 -6.69
CA ASP A 344 26.97 25.52 -5.84
C ASP A 344 26.43 24.65 -4.67
N ASP A 345 25.18 24.20 -4.75
CA ASP A 345 24.54 23.41 -3.73
C ASP A 345 24.65 21.89 -4.01
N ALA A 346 24.48 21.09 -2.93
CA ALA A 346 24.41 19.63 -2.98
C ALA A 346 23.30 19.13 -3.94
N ASP A 347 22.23 19.89 -4.10
CA ASP A 347 21.12 19.55 -5.01
C ASP A 347 21.56 19.56 -6.46
N PHE A 348 22.30 20.60 -6.90
CA PHE A 348 22.84 20.63 -8.26
C PHE A 348 23.88 19.53 -8.50
N ALA A 349 24.68 19.19 -7.47
CA ALA A 349 25.63 18.09 -7.59
C ALA A 349 24.92 16.75 -7.83
N ARG A 350 23.82 16.47 -7.09
CA ARG A 350 22.99 15.28 -7.29
C ARG A 350 22.34 15.23 -8.67
N VAL A 351 21.77 16.34 -9.11
CA VAL A 351 21.13 16.46 -10.43
C VAL A 351 22.17 16.26 -11.55
N SER A 352 23.38 16.81 -11.38
CA SER A 352 24.49 16.62 -12.30
C SER A 352 24.93 15.15 -12.34
N GLU A 353 24.96 14.46 -11.21
CA GLU A 353 25.27 13.03 -11.15
C GLU A 353 24.24 12.19 -11.92
N VAL A 354 22.94 12.49 -11.78
CA VAL A 354 21.89 11.83 -12.57
C VAL A 354 22.11 12.07 -14.07
N TYR A 355 22.40 13.30 -14.47
CA TYR A 355 22.69 13.61 -15.87
C TYR A 355 23.89 12.82 -16.42
N GLU A 356 24.97 12.65 -15.64
CA GLU A 356 26.16 11.90 -16.09
C GLU A 356 25.89 10.38 -16.14
N THR A 357 25.14 9.85 -15.20
CA THR A 357 24.96 8.39 -15.03
C THR A 357 23.85 7.80 -15.89
N ILE A 358 22.80 8.57 -16.24
CA ILE A 358 21.70 8.03 -17.04
C ILE A 358 22.09 7.99 -18.54
N ALA A 359 21.84 6.84 -19.18
CA ALA A 359 22.02 6.73 -20.65
C ALA A 359 20.94 7.51 -21.39
N VAL A 360 21.29 8.08 -22.56
CA VAL A 360 20.36 8.87 -23.39
C VAL A 360 19.08 8.10 -23.73
N ALA A 361 19.19 6.83 -24.14
CA ALA A 361 18.04 5.99 -24.46
C ALA A 361 17.11 5.81 -23.26
N LYS A 362 17.67 5.59 -22.07
CA LYS A 362 16.91 5.48 -20.83
C LYS A 362 16.21 6.79 -20.45
N ALA A 363 16.92 7.91 -20.55
CA ALA A 363 16.35 9.23 -20.30
C ALA A 363 15.19 9.54 -21.25
N GLN A 364 15.35 9.22 -22.54
CA GLN A 364 14.29 9.37 -23.53
C GLN A 364 13.06 8.52 -23.20
N THR A 365 13.25 7.28 -22.77
CA THR A 365 12.16 6.38 -22.40
C THR A 365 11.40 6.90 -21.19
N VAL A 366 12.11 7.34 -20.15
CA VAL A 366 11.50 7.93 -18.94
C VAL A 366 10.72 9.20 -19.29
N LEU A 367 11.30 10.10 -20.08
CA LEU A 367 10.65 11.35 -20.48
C LEU A 367 9.37 11.07 -21.29
N ARG A 368 9.40 10.10 -22.19
CA ARG A 368 8.23 9.65 -22.97
C ARG A 368 7.15 9.09 -22.05
N TYR A 369 7.54 8.24 -21.11
CA TYR A 369 6.61 7.69 -20.13
C TYR A 369 5.92 8.79 -19.33
N TRP A 370 6.66 9.74 -18.78
CA TRP A 370 6.08 10.89 -18.06
C TRP A 370 5.16 11.73 -18.94
N ASN A 371 5.57 12.00 -20.17
CA ASN A 371 4.74 12.77 -21.11
C ASN A 371 3.42 12.07 -21.45
N TRP A 372 3.37 10.78 -21.32
CA TRP A 372 2.19 9.97 -21.59
C TRP A 372 1.37 9.71 -20.32
N SER A 373 1.99 9.29 -19.24
CA SER A 373 1.31 8.96 -17.98
C SER A 373 0.63 10.15 -17.31
N LEU A 374 1.20 11.37 -17.47
CA LEU A 374 0.59 12.60 -16.92
C LEU A 374 -0.62 13.08 -17.73
N SER A 375 -0.90 12.49 -18.87
CA SER A 375 -1.98 12.91 -19.77
C SER A 375 -2.86 11.78 -20.27
N SER A 376 -2.73 10.58 -19.74
CA SER A 376 -3.50 9.41 -20.15
C SER A 376 -4.23 8.78 -18.98
N ALA A 377 -5.27 7.99 -19.28
CA ALA A 377 -6.03 7.20 -18.33
C ALA A 377 -5.19 6.20 -17.49
N PHE A 378 -3.89 6.09 -17.76
CA PHE A 378 -2.93 5.25 -17.03
C PHE A 378 -2.25 5.95 -15.85
N ALA A 379 -2.44 7.27 -15.69
CA ALA A 379 -2.02 7.90 -14.45
C ALA A 379 -2.85 7.28 -13.32
N PRO A 380 -2.24 6.79 -12.23
CA PRO A 380 -3.02 6.39 -11.06
C PRO A 380 -4.02 7.50 -10.76
N GLU A 381 -5.30 7.15 -10.56
CA GLU A 381 -6.40 8.13 -10.33
C GLU A 381 -6.05 9.17 -9.26
N SER A 382 -5.12 8.84 -8.36
CA SER A 382 -4.55 9.74 -7.35
C SER A 382 -3.62 10.83 -7.89
N LEU A 383 -3.22 10.78 -9.18
CA LEU A 383 -2.28 11.71 -9.81
C LEU A 383 -2.95 12.71 -10.76
N VAL A 384 -4.22 12.45 -11.14
CA VAL A 384 -4.97 13.29 -12.08
C VAL A 384 -6.02 14.08 -11.31
N SER A 385 -5.98 15.40 -11.41
CA SER A 385 -7.08 16.24 -10.94
C SER A 385 -8.31 15.99 -11.80
N PRO A 386 -9.55 16.05 -11.24
CA PRO A 386 -10.78 15.77 -11.98
C PRO A 386 -10.99 16.62 -13.24
N ASP A 387 -10.34 17.78 -13.32
CA ASP A 387 -10.47 18.72 -14.44
C ASP A 387 -9.61 18.35 -15.68
N GLU A 388 -8.65 17.41 -15.55
CA GLU A 388 -7.80 17.02 -16.67
C GLU A 388 -8.42 15.98 -17.62
N HIS A 389 -9.57 15.41 -17.27
CA HIS A 389 -10.30 14.45 -18.14
C HIS A 389 -10.90 15.09 -19.41
N ALA A 390 -10.89 16.41 -19.51
CA ALA A 390 -11.46 17.12 -20.67
C ALA A 390 -10.58 17.08 -21.94
N GLU A 391 -9.26 16.78 -21.80
CA GLU A 391 -8.32 16.77 -22.95
C GLU A 391 -8.06 15.38 -23.54
N GLU A 392 -8.83 14.38 -23.14
CA GLU A 392 -8.68 12.94 -23.46
C GLU A 392 -8.71 12.57 -24.96
N THR A 393 -8.77 13.49 -25.89
CA THR A 393 -9.51 13.11 -27.08
C THR A 393 -8.77 13.07 -28.40
N GLY A 394 -7.52 13.50 -28.51
CA GLY A 394 -6.81 13.48 -29.79
C GLY A 394 -6.46 12.06 -30.25
N PHE A 395 -5.75 11.31 -29.43
CA PHE A 395 -5.20 10.00 -29.80
C PHE A 395 -6.24 8.85 -29.73
N ALA A 396 -7.07 8.82 -28.71
CA ALA A 396 -8.15 7.83 -28.62
C ALA A 396 -9.20 8.03 -29.73
N ARG A 397 -9.42 9.27 -30.14
CA ARG A 397 -10.28 9.60 -31.29
C ARG A 397 -9.63 9.18 -32.61
N GLU A 398 -8.32 9.38 -32.79
CA GLU A 398 -7.57 8.93 -33.96
C GLU A 398 -7.51 7.40 -34.06
N LEU A 399 -7.31 6.68 -32.96
CA LEU A 399 -7.34 5.20 -32.94
C LEU A 399 -8.73 4.67 -33.27
N ARG A 400 -9.83 5.28 -32.78
CA ARG A 400 -11.20 4.92 -33.16
C ARG A 400 -11.49 5.22 -34.64
N MET A 401 -10.93 6.27 -35.19
CA MET A 401 -11.04 6.58 -36.62
C MET A 401 -10.27 5.58 -37.50
N ILE A 402 -9.11 5.10 -37.04
CA ILE A 402 -8.34 4.06 -37.72
C ILE A 402 -9.09 2.71 -37.69
N ASP A 403 -9.76 2.39 -36.58
CA ASP A 403 -10.55 1.15 -36.45
C ASP A 403 -11.89 1.24 -37.24
N ALA A 404 -12.49 2.41 -37.32
CA ALA A 404 -13.67 2.66 -38.15
C ALA A 404 -13.36 2.67 -39.67
N ALA A 405 -12.11 2.93 -40.07
CA ALA A 405 -11.66 2.89 -41.45
C ALA A 405 -11.25 1.50 -41.95
N ARG A 406 -11.31 0.47 -41.11
CA ARG A 406 -11.13 -0.93 -41.56
C ARG A 406 -12.31 -1.35 -42.41
N PRO A 407 -12.08 -1.77 -43.69
CA PRO A 407 -13.17 -2.34 -44.47
C PRO A 407 -13.67 -3.60 -43.76
N ARG A 408 -14.96 -3.59 -43.38
CA ARG A 408 -15.66 -4.79 -42.94
C ARG A 408 -15.63 -5.77 -44.08
N THR A 409 -14.68 -6.71 -44.06
CA THR A 409 -14.76 -7.90 -44.92
C THR A 409 -15.97 -8.70 -44.45
N ALA A 410 -17.03 -8.57 -45.22
CA ALA A 410 -18.23 -9.43 -45.12
C ALA A 410 -17.79 -10.85 -45.47
N TYR A 411 -17.56 -11.70 -44.51
CA TYR A 411 -17.67 -13.15 -44.70
C TYR A 411 -19.13 -13.53 -44.45
N GLY A 412 -19.89 -13.50 -45.52
CA GLY A 412 -21.17 -14.17 -45.65
C GLY A 412 -21.05 -15.31 -46.60
N ARG A 413 -21.33 -16.46 -46.11
CA ARG A 413 -21.73 -17.79 -46.63
C ARG A 413 -20.78 -18.90 -46.33
#